data_3eb9361900c72a140eeead153f80cd03
#
_entry.id   3eb9361900c72a140eeead153f80cd03
#
_cell.length_a   1.000
_cell.length_b   1.000
_cell.length_c   1.000
_cell.angle_alpha   90.00
_cell.angle_beta   90.00
_cell.angle_gamma   90.00
#
_symmetry.space_group_name_H-M   'P 1'
#
loop_
_entity.id
_entity.type
_entity.pdbx_description
1 polymer ?
#
loop_
_entity_poly.entity_id
_entity_poly.type
_entity_poly.pdbx_seq_one_letter_code
_entity_poly.pdbx_strand_id
1 'polypeptide(L)'
;ISIGKIKKYTNLTNLSLCLNFRGQFKITWKVRILHQGDKVVQEDRVVGEEIGSQEIVLPFWDSLSEGMLFFELQALEDSVLFGFHYSTKDAPVRRVCLGLVITHFNRPQEVEKTALRFKKELLQGPYYEGKIQLIIVDNSRNLPRSLADEKGIAVIPNRNLGGSGGFSRGLIHLHHAGDFTHGLFMDDDASSEIESIRRTFFYLTYTHEPKLAIAGAMLRAVQPNMQHENGGRFDGLCYPIKCYYNLLLTRDLLRNEQEEPIDYGAWWYFAFPLQAVKHLAFPYFCLLYTSPSPR
;
A
#
# COMPACT_ATOMS: atom_id res chain seq x y z
N ILE A 1 -12.43 1.14 6.68
CA ILE A 1 -11.62 2.11 5.94
C ILE A 1 -11.48 3.41 6.73
N SER A 2 -10.36 4.12 6.53
CA SER A 2 -10.11 5.44 7.13
C SER A 2 -10.92 6.52 6.43
N ILE A 3 -11.90 7.10 7.11
CA ILE A 3 -12.71 8.18 6.55
C ILE A 3 -11.84 9.45 6.42
N GLY A 4 -11.21 9.86 7.51
CA GLY A 4 -10.44 11.11 7.57
C GLY A 4 -9.33 11.17 6.52
N LYS A 5 -8.52 10.09 6.36
CA LYS A 5 -7.44 10.06 5.37
C LYS A 5 -7.96 10.09 3.93
N ILE A 6 -9.02 9.32 3.63
CA ILE A 6 -9.60 9.34 2.28
C ILE A 6 -10.13 10.74 1.95
N LYS A 7 -10.91 11.33 2.83
CA LYS A 7 -11.48 12.66 2.62
C LYS A 7 -10.41 13.77 2.56
N LYS A 8 -9.35 13.64 3.35
CA LYS A 8 -8.26 14.63 3.36
C LYS A 8 -7.40 14.60 2.10
N TYR A 9 -7.15 13.41 1.54
CA TYR A 9 -6.17 13.26 0.47
C TYR A 9 -6.77 12.95 -0.91
N THR A 10 -8.08 12.71 -1.00
CA THR A 10 -8.73 12.36 -2.27
C THR A 10 -9.98 13.19 -2.53
N ASN A 11 -10.39 13.25 -3.80
CA ASN A 11 -11.63 13.92 -4.23
C ASN A 11 -12.82 12.96 -4.29
N LEU A 12 -12.82 11.89 -3.51
CA LEU A 12 -13.90 10.91 -3.52
C LEU A 12 -15.19 11.48 -2.94
N THR A 13 -16.21 11.54 -3.77
CA THR A 13 -17.57 12.00 -3.42
C THR A 13 -18.54 10.86 -3.26
N ASN A 14 -18.26 9.69 -3.87
CA ASN A 14 -19.11 8.52 -3.73
C ASN A 14 -18.29 7.26 -3.47
N LEU A 15 -18.91 6.38 -2.71
CA LEU A 15 -18.34 5.11 -2.31
C LEU A 15 -19.42 4.04 -2.36
N SER A 16 -19.05 2.86 -2.84
CA SER A 16 -19.91 1.67 -2.85
C SER A 16 -19.18 0.49 -2.24
N LEU A 17 -19.91 -0.46 -1.69
CA LEU A 17 -19.44 -1.78 -1.33
C LEU A 17 -19.94 -2.80 -2.36
N CYS A 18 -19.04 -3.53 -2.99
CA CYS A 18 -19.36 -4.67 -3.83
C CYS A 18 -19.24 -5.95 -3.01
N LEU A 19 -20.34 -6.67 -2.81
CA LEU A 19 -20.37 -7.96 -2.15
C LEU A 19 -20.56 -9.08 -3.18
N ASN A 20 -19.75 -10.12 -3.09
CA ASN A 20 -19.94 -11.35 -3.83
C ASN A 20 -20.44 -12.43 -2.85
N PHE A 21 -21.71 -12.82 -2.97
CA PHE A 21 -22.37 -13.67 -1.98
C PHE A 21 -23.52 -14.48 -2.61
N ARG A 22 -24.05 -15.43 -1.81
CA ARG A 22 -25.33 -16.11 -2.02
C ARG A 22 -26.08 -16.15 -0.68
N GLY A 23 -27.41 -16.04 -0.72
CA GLY A 23 -28.27 -16.04 0.46
C GLY A 23 -28.69 -14.65 0.86
N GLN A 24 -28.95 -14.44 2.15
CA GLN A 24 -29.51 -13.21 2.67
C GLN A 24 -28.70 -12.67 3.84
N PHE A 25 -28.32 -11.39 3.76
CA PHE A 25 -27.59 -10.72 4.82
C PHE A 25 -28.25 -9.42 5.26
N LYS A 26 -28.19 -9.16 6.57
CA LYS A 26 -28.31 -7.82 7.12
C LYS A 26 -26.92 -7.20 7.22
N ILE A 27 -26.78 -5.98 6.74
CA ILE A 27 -25.55 -5.18 6.82
C ILE A 27 -25.80 -4.07 7.83
N THR A 28 -24.95 -3.96 8.83
CA THR A 28 -24.97 -2.83 9.78
C THR A 28 -23.70 -2.01 9.58
N TRP A 29 -23.86 -0.80 9.05
CA TRP A 29 -22.77 0.14 8.85
C TRP A 29 -22.46 0.88 10.13
N LYS A 30 -21.19 0.89 10.49
CA LYS A 30 -20.71 1.51 11.74
C LYS A 30 -19.51 2.41 11.47
N VAL A 31 -19.45 3.50 12.21
CA VAL A 31 -18.27 4.35 12.32
C VAL A 31 -17.75 4.28 13.74
N ARG A 32 -16.46 4.07 13.88
CA ARG A 32 -15.78 4.06 15.18
C ARG A 32 -14.81 5.23 15.25
N ILE A 33 -14.97 6.06 16.28
CA ILE A 33 -14.09 7.21 16.54
C ILE A 33 -13.39 6.96 17.87
N LEU A 34 -12.14 7.39 17.98
CA LEU A 34 -11.35 7.24 19.19
C LEU A 34 -12.07 7.91 20.37
N HIS A 35 -12.22 7.17 21.47
CA HIS A 35 -12.92 7.57 22.69
C HIS A 35 -14.45 7.75 22.59
N GLN A 36 -15.09 7.50 21.44
CA GLN A 36 -16.54 7.69 21.27
C GLN A 36 -17.32 6.37 21.09
N GLY A 37 -16.61 5.25 20.85
CA GLY A 37 -17.26 3.96 20.58
C GLY A 37 -17.82 3.83 19.16
N ASP A 38 -18.75 2.90 18.97
CA ASP A 38 -19.38 2.62 17.69
C ASP A 38 -20.68 3.40 17.53
N LYS A 39 -20.80 4.06 16.37
CA LYS A 39 -22.04 4.68 15.93
C LYS A 39 -22.59 3.94 14.73
N VAL A 40 -23.81 3.42 14.81
CA VAL A 40 -24.52 2.88 13.64
C VAL A 40 -24.92 4.04 12.74
N VAL A 41 -24.61 3.92 11.46
CA VAL A 41 -24.88 4.94 10.44
C VAL A 41 -26.08 4.56 9.60
N GLN A 42 -26.14 3.29 9.18
CA GLN A 42 -27.21 2.77 8.35
C GLN A 42 -27.31 1.23 8.52
N GLU A 43 -28.47 0.70 8.19
CA GLU A 43 -28.71 -0.73 8.06
C GLU A 43 -29.30 -1.02 6.69
N ASP A 44 -28.80 -2.06 6.03
CA ASP A 44 -29.28 -2.52 4.73
C ASP A 44 -29.58 -4.02 4.80
N ARG A 45 -30.38 -4.49 3.84
CA ARG A 45 -30.63 -5.92 3.64
C ARG A 45 -30.36 -6.26 2.18
N VAL A 46 -29.60 -7.32 1.95
CA VAL A 46 -29.26 -7.80 0.63
C VAL A 46 -29.67 -9.25 0.47
N VAL A 47 -30.16 -9.58 -0.72
CA VAL A 47 -30.64 -10.90 -1.09
C VAL A 47 -30.01 -11.28 -2.42
N GLY A 48 -29.42 -12.48 -2.52
CA GLY A 48 -28.87 -13.05 -3.72
C GLY A 48 -29.26 -14.53 -3.82
N GLU A 49 -30.15 -14.89 -4.72
CA GLU A 49 -30.61 -16.27 -4.93
C GLU A 49 -29.48 -17.14 -5.49
N GLU A 50 -28.66 -16.57 -6.37
CA GLU A 50 -27.49 -17.21 -6.96
C GLU A 50 -26.20 -16.51 -6.54
N ILE A 51 -25.05 -17.16 -6.80
CA ILE A 51 -23.74 -16.56 -6.57
C ILE A 51 -23.58 -15.36 -7.52
N GLY A 52 -23.41 -14.18 -6.95
CA GLY A 52 -23.27 -12.96 -7.74
C GLY A 52 -22.71 -11.79 -6.95
N SER A 53 -22.29 -10.75 -7.67
CA SER A 53 -21.83 -9.49 -7.09
C SER A 53 -22.95 -8.47 -7.09
N GLN A 54 -23.18 -7.84 -5.93
CA GLN A 54 -24.11 -6.73 -5.76
C GLN A 54 -23.36 -5.49 -5.30
N GLU A 55 -23.59 -4.36 -5.99
CA GLU A 55 -23.08 -3.05 -5.58
C GLU A 55 -24.07 -2.37 -4.64
N ILE A 56 -23.59 -1.94 -3.49
CA ILE A 56 -24.36 -1.24 -2.46
C ILE A 56 -23.74 0.15 -2.33
N VAL A 57 -24.46 1.16 -2.77
CA VAL A 57 -24.03 2.57 -2.66
C VAL A 57 -24.11 3.00 -1.20
N LEU A 58 -23.15 3.79 -0.74
CA LEU A 58 -23.10 4.36 0.60
C LEU A 58 -23.53 5.84 0.58
N PRO A 59 -24.84 6.15 0.62
CA PRO A 59 -25.33 7.53 0.46
C PRO A 59 -24.90 8.44 1.63
N PHE A 60 -24.57 7.84 2.76
CA PHE A 60 -24.10 8.55 3.95
C PHE A 60 -22.61 8.94 3.89
N TRP A 61 -21.87 8.50 2.85
CA TRP A 61 -20.43 8.74 2.74
C TRP A 61 -20.05 10.21 2.88
N ASP A 62 -20.81 11.10 2.24
CA ASP A 62 -20.52 12.53 2.27
C ASP A 62 -20.73 13.17 3.64
N SER A 63 -21.61 12.62 4.46
CA SER A 63 -21.86 13.11 5.82
C SER A 63 -20.78 12.71 6.84
N LEU A 64 -19.91 11.78 6.47
CA LEU A 64 -18.84 11.32 7.36
C LEU A 64 -17.61 12.23 7.23
N SER A 65 -16.95 12.53 8.35
CA SER A 65 -15.76 13.39 8.39
C SER A 65 -14.52 12.71 8.95
N GLU A 66 -14.67 11.77 9.89
CA GLU A 66 -13.55 11.14 10.61
C GLU A 66 -13.88 9.74 11.09
N GLY A 67 -12.86 9.02 11.57
CA GLY A 67 -12.97 7.70 12.14
C GLY A 67 -12.79 6.56 11.14
N MET A 68 -13.09 5.37 11.61
CA MET A 68 -13.02 4.13 10.82
C MET A 68 -14.42 3.68 10.44
N LEU A 69 -14.72 3.64 9.14
CA LEU A 69 -15.92 3.01 8.60
C LEU A 69 -15.69 1.50 8.45
N PHE A 70 -16.61 0.73 8.98
CA PHE A 70 -16.68 -0.72 8.81
C PHE A 70 -18.13 -1.18 8.77
N PHE A 71 -18.35 -2.44 8.45
CA PHE A 71 -19.67 -3.04 8.46
C PHE A 71 -19.64 -4.40 9.15
N GLU A 72 -20.78 -4.76 9.72
CA GLU A 72 -21.05 -6.10 10.23
C GLU A 72 -22.05 -6.79 9.30
N LEU A 73 -21.82 -8.07 9.05
CA LEU A 73 -22.74 -8.91 8.28
C LEU A 73 -23.37 -9.94 9.20
N GLN A 74 -24.69 -9.98 9.19
CA GLN A 74 -25.47 -11.01 9.86
C GLN A 74 -26.19 -11.85 8.77
N ALA A 75 -25.88 -13.13 8.68
CA ALA A 75 -26.62 -14.06 7.85
C ALA A 75 -28.03 -14.23 8.43
N LEU A 76 -29.04 -14.08 7.59
CA LEU A 76 -30.45 -14.23 7.96
C LEU A 76 -31.01 -15.61 7.60
N GLU A 77 -30.29 -16.36 6.79
CA GLU A 77 -30.54 -17.74 6.38
C GLU A 77 -29.22 -18.42 6.08
N ASP A 78 -29.24 -19.62 5.53
CA ASP A 78 -28.03 -20.33 5.10
C ASP A 78 -27.36 -19.60 3.94
N SER A 79 -26.28 -18.88 4.22
CA SER A 79 -25.68 -17.88 3.32
C SER A 79 -24.17 -18.02 3.26
N VAL A 80 -23.58 -17.66 2.11
CA VAL A 80 -22.11 -17.71 1.89
C VAL A 80 -21.62 -16.37 1.37
N LEU A 81 -20.57 -15.82 2.01
CA LEU A 81 -19.81 -14.68 1.52
C LEU A 81 -18.54 -15.17 0.82
N PHE A 82 -18.38 -14.86 -0.46
CA PHE A 82 -17.19 -15.20 -1.25
C PHE A 82 -16.12 -14.10 -1.20
N GLY A 83 -16.53 -12.84 -1.00
CA GLY A 83 -15.61 -11.73 -0.90
C GLY A 83 -16.31 -10.38 -1.01
N PHE A 84 -15.53 -9.33 -0.82
CA PHE A 84 -15.99 -7.96 -0.99
C PHE A 84 -14.86 -7.01 -1.34
N HIS A 85 -15.23 -5.87 -1.92
CA HIS A 85 -14.32 -4.74 -2.11
C HIS A 85 -15.11 -3.43 -2.13
N TYR A 86 -14.43 -2.33 -1.80
CA TYR A 86 -14.98 -1.00 -2.02
C TYR A 86 -14.69 -0.54 -3.44
N SER A 87 -15.63 0.21 -4.02
CA SER A 87 -15.52 0.81 -5.35
C SER A 87 -16.02 2.24 -5.36
N THR A 88 -15.67 2.99 -6.38
CA THR A 88 -16.17 4.33 -6.63
C THR A 88 -16.44 4.52 -8.12
N LYS A 89 -17.43 5.38 -8.44
CA LYS A 89 -17.72 5.85 -9.80
C LYS A 89 -17.04 7.18 -10.10
N ASP A 90 -16.34 7.76 -9.14
CA ASP A 90 -15.57 8.97 -9.35
C ASP A 90 -14.45 8.74 -10.37
N ALA A 91 -14.26 9.70 -11.26
CA ALA A 91 -13.18 9.61 -12.24
C ALA A 91 -11.80 9.73 -11.57
N PRO A 92 -10.81 8.98 -12.01
CA PRO A 92 -9.42 9.16 -11.56
C PRO A 92 -8.94 10.60 -11.78
N VAL A 93 -8.29 11.19 -10.80
CA VAL A 93 -7.72 12.56 -10.90
C VAL A 93 -6.53 12.57 -11.85
N ARG A 94 -5.79 11.46 -11.90
CA ARG A 94 -4.60 11.34 -12.75
C ARG A 94 -4.33 9.90 -13.19
N ARG A 95 -3.62 9.78 -14.29
CA ARG A 95 -3.02 8.50 -14.68
C ARG A 95 -1.83 8.20 -13.77
N VAL A 96 -1.80 7.00 -13.21
CA VAL A 96 -0.68 6.48 -12.43
C VAL A 96 -0.03 5.32 -13.18
N CYS A 97 1.29 5.38 -13.32
CA CYS A 97 2.13 4.27 -13.70
C CYS A 97 3.19 4.12 -12.61
N LEU A 98 3.10 3.03 -11.83
CA LEU A 98 3.86 2.81 -10.60
C LEU A 98 4.98 1.81 -10.82
N GLY A 99 6.23 2.21 -10.61
CA GLY A 99 7.38 1.31 -10.58
C GLY A 99 7.67 0.88 -9.14
N LEU A 100 7.52 -0.42 -8.85
CA LEU A 100 7.91 -1.01 -7.57
C LEU A 100 9.40 -1.36 -7.66
N VAL A 101 10.26 -0.72 -6.89
CA VAL A 101 11.71 -0.93 -6.93
C VAL A 101 12.15 -1.70 -5.70
N ILE A 102 12.73 -2.89 -5.92
CA ILE A 102 13.40 -3.68 -4.89
C ILE A 102 14.90 -3.66 -5.15
N THR A 103 15.69 -3.37 -4.11
CA THR A 103 17.15 -3.49 -4.16
C THR A 103 17.54 -4.81 -3.53
N HIS A 104 18.08 -5.72 -4.35
CA HIS A 104 18.44 -7.07 -3.95
C HIS A 104 19.93 -7.25 -3.68
N PHE A 105 20.25 -7.92 -2.55
CA PHE A 105 21.60 -8.41 -2.26
C PHE A 105 21.62 -9.74 -1.52
N ASN A 106 22.09 -10.81 -2.17
CA ASN A 106 22.30 -12.16 -1.62
C ASN A 106 21.07 -12.84 -0.99
N ARG A 107 19.86 -12.50 -1.44
CA ARG A 107 18.58 -13.10 -1.01
C ARG A 107 17.73 -13.55 -2.20
N PRO A 108 18.29 -14.39 -3.12
CA PRO A 108 17.57 -14.71 -4.37
C PRO A 108 16.25 -15.43 -4.15
N GLN A 109 16.16 -16.28 -3.13
CA GLN A 109 14.94 -17.06 -2.85
C GLN A 109 13.80 -16.18 -2.35
N GLU A 110 14.08 -15.24 -1.45
CA GLU A 110 13.12 -14.30 -0.90
C GLU A 110 12.59 -13.37 -1.99
N VAL A 111 13.49 -12.84 -2.82
CA VAL A 111 13.12 -11.94 -3.91
C VAL A 111 12.33 -12.66 -5.00
N GLU A 112 12.74 -13.86 -5.40
CA GLU A 112 12.00 -14.68 -6.37
C GLU A 112 10.59 -15.00 -5.87
N LYS A 113 10.46 -15.43 -4.61
CA LYS A 113 9.15 -15.69 -3.98
C LYS A 113 8.26 -14.44 -3.98
N THR A 114 8.81 -13.30 -3.62
CA THR A 114 8.08 -12.01 -3.62
C THR A 114 7.66 -11.61 -5.04
N ALA A 115 8.56 -11.73 -6.01
CA ALA A 115 8.31 -11.40 -7.40
C ALA A 115 7.20 -12.27 -8.01
N LEU A 116 7.25 -13.57 -7.81
CA LEU A 116 6.22 -14.51 -8.30
C LEU A 116 4.86 -14.28 -7.63
N ARG A 117 4.83 -13.94 -6.33
CA ARG A 117 3.61 -13.54 -5.64
C ARG A 117 3.04 -12.25 -6.23
N PHE A 118 3.86 -11.22 -6.44
CA PHE A 118 3.42 -9.96 -7.05
C PHE A 118 2.92 -10.18 -8.48
N LYS A 119 3.60 -11.02 -9.26
CA LYS A 119 3.15 -11.40 -10.59
C LYS A 119 1.74 -11.96 -10.54
N LYS A 120 1.51 -13.00 -9.71
CA LYS A 120 0.25 -13.72 -9.61
C LYS A 120 -0.90 -12.85 -9.07
N GLU A 121 -0.65 -12.09 -8.01
CA GLU A 121 -1.71 -11.44 -7.24
C GLU A 121 -1.94 -9.97 -7.61
N LEU A 122 -0.99 -9.35 -8.33
CA LEU A 122 -1.04 -7.93 -8.68
C LEU A 122 -0.83 -7.68 -10.18
N LEU A 123 0.35 -8.05 -10.73
CA LEU A 123 0.78 -7.59 -12.06
C LEU A 123 -0.05 -8.19 -13.20
N GLN A 124 -0.59 -9.39 -13.04
CA GLN A 124 -1.46 -10.05 -14.01
C GLN A 124 -2.94 -9.69 -13.85
N GLY A 125 -3.30 -8.91 -12.84
CA GLY A 125 -4.66 -8.43 -12.65
C GLY A 125 -5.07 -7.46 -13.76
N PRO A 126 -6.24 -7.61 -14.40
CA PRO A 126 -6.63 -6.82 -15.58
C PRO A 126 -6.68 -5.31 -15.30
N TYR A 127 -6.87 -4.92 -14.05
CA TYR A 127 -6.88 -3.51 -13.66
C TYR A 127 -5.46 -2.92 -13.56
N TYR A 128 -4.46 -3.71 -13.14
CA TYR A 128 -3.10 -3.23 -12.86
C TYR A 128 -2.10 -3.49 -13.98
N GLU A 129 -2.45 -4.36 -14.91
CA GLU A 129 -1.62 -4.68 -16.08
C GLU A 129 -1.24 -3.41 -16.86
N GLY A 130 0.05 -3.21 -17.10
CA GLY A 130 0.60 -2.01 -17.75
C GLY A 130 0.57 -0.73 -16.90
N LYS A 131 0.04 -0.79 -15.66
CA LYS A 131 0.02 0.34 -14.72
C LYS A 131 0.98 0.15 -13.55
N ILE A 132 1.35 -1.08 -13.24
CA ILE A 132 2.32 -1.42 -12.19
C ILE A 132 3.37 -2.35 -12.79
N GLN A 133 4.63 -2.08 -12.51
CA GLN A 133 5.76 -2.93 -12.88
C GLN A 133 6.70 -3.12 -11.70
N LEU A 134 7.22 -4.34 -11.54
CA LEU A 134 8.26 -4.66 -10.55
C LEU A 134 9.63 -4.51 -11.21
N ILE A 135 10.50 -3.71 -10.59
CA ILE A 135 11.87 -3.48 -10.97
C ILE A 135 12.78 -4.01 -9.87
N ILE A 136 13.58 -5.01 -10.17
CA ILE A 136 14.53 -5.61 -9.23
C ILE A 136 15.93 -5.19 -9.61
N VAL A 137 16.59 -4.40 -8.77
CA VAL A 137 17.99 -4.02 -8.94
C VAL A 137 18.85 -5.07 -8.27
N ASP A 138 19.48 -5.91 -9.07
CA ASP A 138 20.26 -7.07 -8.62
C ASP A 138 21.74 -6.70 -8.39
N ASN A 139 22.08 -6.35 -7.15
CA ASN A 139 23.45 -6.04 -6.72
C ASN A 139 24.34 -7.29 -6.58
N SER A 140 23.76 -8.49 -6.61
CA SER A 140 24.49 -9.77 -6.47
C SER A 140 24.68 -10.49 -7.79
N ARG A 141 23.88 -10.17 -8.81
CA ARG A 141 23.86 -10.84 -10.13
C ARG A 141 23.61 -12.34 -10.01
N ASN A 142 22.76 -12.75 -9.08
CA ASN A 142 22.47 -14.14 -8.75
C ASN A 142 21.00 -14.53 -8.89
N LEU A 143 20.16 -13.64 -9.43
CA LEU A 143 18.77 -13.97 -9.71
C LEU A 143 18.65 -14.86 -10.97
N PRO A 144 17.64 -15.77 -11.00
CA PRO A 144 17.36 -16.60 -12.17
C PRO A 144 17.04 -15.74 -13.40
N ARG A 145 17.60 -16.10 -14.55
CA ARG A 145 17.29 -15.41 -15.83
C ARG A 145 15.81 -15.48 -16.18
N SER A 146 15.14 -16.59 -15.87
CA SER A 146 13.72 -16.78 -16.08
C SER A 146 12.86 -15.70 -15.41
N LEU A 147 13.35 -15.10 -14.33
CA LEU A 147 12.60 -14.03 -13.66
C LEU A 147 12.53 -12.74 -14.50
N ALA A 148 13.55 -12.48 -15.32
CA ALA A 148 13.57 -11.33 -16.24
C ALA A 148 12.65 -11.54 -17.46
N ASP A 149 12.29 -12.79 -17.78
CA ASP A 149 11.38 -13.12 -18.88
C ASP A 149 9.89 -13.00 -18.46
N GLU A 150 9.64 -12.74 -17.17
CA GLU A 150 8.28 -12.64 -16.65
C GLU A 150 7.64 -11.28 -16.95
N LYS A 151 6.44 -11.30 -17.54
CA LYS A 151 5.69 -10.09 -17.87
C LYS A 151 5.46 -9.22 -16.64
N GLY A 152 5.79 -7.94 -16.73
CA GLY A 152 5.64 -6.97 -15.65
C GLY A 152 6.79 -6.97 -14.64
N ILE A 153 7.85 -7.76 -14.87
CA ILE A 153 9.06 -7.80 -14.04
C ILE A 153 10.27 -7.39 -14.89
N ALA A 154 11.10 -6.50 -14.37
CA ALA A 154 12.38 -6.14 -14.93
C ALA A 154 13.49 -6.43 -13.92
N VAL A 155 14.52 -7.15 -14.33
CA VAL A 155 15.71 -7.40 -13.50
C VAL A 155 16.87 -6.59 -14.07
N ILE A 156 17.46 -5.72 -13.25
CA ILE A 156 18.55 -4.83 -13.65
C ILE A 156 19.83 -5.27 -12.95
N PRO A 157 20.75 -5.93 -13.64
CA PRO A 157 22.06 -6.25 -13.06
C PRO A 157 22.78 -4.96 -12.65
N ASN A 158 23.31 -4.93 -11.44
CA ASN A 158 23.98 -3.76 -10.91
C ASN A 158 25.32 -4.12 -10.27
N ARG A 159 26.18 -3.11 -10.11
CA ARG A 159 27.32 -3.21 -9.22
C ARG A 159 26.83 -2.97 -7.79
N ASN A 160 27.28 -3.81 -6.85
CA ASN A 160 26.89 -3.60 -5.45
C ASN A 160 27.47 -2.27 -4.92
N LEU A 161 26.59 -1.28 -4.82
CA LEU A 161 26.85 0.05 -4.23
C LEU A 161 25.93 0.29 -3.03
N GLY A 162 25.50 -0.78 -2.34
CA GLY A 162 24.59 -0.75 -1.20
C GLY A 162 23.15 -0.45 -1.55
N GLY A 163 22.34 -0.28 -0.51
CA GLY A 163 20.94 0.09 -0.65
C GLY A 163 20.78 1.41 -1.40
N SER A 164 21.53 2.45 -1.01
CA SER A 164 21.47 3.76 -1.66
C SER A 164 21.76 3.69 -3.16
N GLY A 165 22.83 2.95 -3.55
CA GLY A 165 23.19 2.78 -4.95
C GLY A 165 22.18 1.95 -5.73
N GLY A 166 21.59 0.93 -5.09
CA GLY A 166 20.54 0.12 -5.70
C GLY A 166 19.26 0.91 -5.94
N PHE A 167 18.75 1.60 -4.94
CA PHE A 167 17.56 2.45 -5.08
C PHE A 167 17.79 3.61 -6.07
N SER A 168 18.98 4.22 -6.07
CA SER A 168 19.34 5.25 -7.06
C SER A 168 19.34 4.66 -8.49
N ARG A 169 19.84 3.44 -8.68
CA ARG A 169 19.79 2.74 -9.98
C ARG A 169 18.37 2.49 -10.46
N GLY A 170 17.49 2.06 -9.52
CA GLY A 170 16.06 1.90 -9.78
C GLY A 170 15.39 3.23 -10.16
N LEU A 171 15.68 4.30 -9.43
CA LEU A 171 15.15 5.64 -9.70
C LEU A 171 15.58 6.15 -11.09
N ILE A 172 16.86 5.97 -11.45
CA ILE A 172 17.39 6.31 -12.78
C ILE A 172 16.62 5.53 -13.87
N HIS A 173 16.36 4.25 -13.65
CA HIS A 173 15.59 3.43 -14.59
C HIS A 173 14.16 3.98 -14.77
N LEU A 174 13.46 4.30 -13.68
CA LEU A 174 12.13 4.88 -13.75
C LEU A 174 12.10 6.21 -14.53
N HIS A 175 13.10 7.07 -14.34
CA HIS A 175 13.19 8.34 -15.07
C HIS A 175 13.48 8.14 -16.56
N HIS A 176 14.37 7.20 -16.91
CA HIS A 176 14.76 7.00 -18.31
C HIS A 176 13.70 6.26 -19.12
N ALA A 177 12.92 5.38 -18.52
CA ALA A 177 11.84 4.67 -19.20
C ALA A 177 10.72 5.62 -19.69
N GLY A 178 10.54 6.76 -19.00
CA GLY A 178 9.63 7.82 -19.42
C GLY A 178 8.14 7.58 -19.18
N ASP A 179 7.72 6.35 -18.93
CA ASP A 179 6.32 5.97 -18.76
C ASP A 179 5.85 6.03 -17.30
N PHE A 180 6.78 5.92 -16.36
CA PHE A 180 6.46 5.93 -14.93
C PHE A 180 6.14 7.33 -14.42
N THR A 181 5.15 7.41 -13.57
CA THR A 181 4.75 8.64 -12.87
C THR A 181 5.17 8.65 -11.41
N HIS A 182 5.23 7.45 -10.80
CA HIS A 182 5.54 7.25 -9.39
C HIS A 182 6.51 6.08 -9.21
N GLY A 183 7.34 6.17 -8.17
CA GLY A 183 8.16 5.07 -7.66
C GLY A 183 7.64 4.62 -6.29
N LEU A 184 7.81 3.33 -5.99
CA LEU A 184 7.63 2.77 -4.66
C LEU A 184 8.87 1.94 -4.32
N PHE A 185 9.62 2.36 -3.32
CA PHE A 185 10.80 1.65 -2.83
C PHE A 185 10.42 0.61 -1.79
N MET A 186 11.01 -0.56 -1.87
CA MET A 186 10.84 -1.67 -0.92
C MET A 186 12.17 -2.41 -0.71
N ASP A 187 12.42 -2.87 0.52
CA ASP A 187 13.56 -3.73 0.80
C ASP A 187 13.30 -5.18 0.35
N ASP A 188 14.38 -5.93 0.09
CA ASP A 188 14.30 -7.31 -0.38
C ASP A 188 13.93 -8.33 0.71
N ASP A 189 14.05 -7.95 1.98
CA ASP A 189 13.67 -8.74 3.16
C ASP A 189 12.35 -8.29 3.79
N ALA A 190 11.72 -7.24 3.25
CA ALA A 190 10.40 -6.79 3.68
C ALA A 190 9.30 -7.45 2.83
N SER A 191 8.37 -8.13 3.50
CA SER A 191 7.17 -8.65 2.84
C SER A 191 6.06 -7.59 2.89
N SER A 192 5.64 -7.09 1.72
CA SER A 192 4.52 -6.16 1.62
C SER A 192 3.23 -6.88 1.29
N GLU A 193 2.15 -6.52 1.99
CA GLU A 193 0.82 -6.99 1.64
C GLU A 193 0.37 -6.41 0.30
N ILE A 194 -0.20 -7.24 -0.56
CA ILE A 194 -0.71 -6.81 -1.89
C ILE A 194 -1.75 -5.70 -1.74
N GLU A 195 -2.60 -5.81 -0.75
CA GLU A 195 -3.63 -4.80 -0.46
C GLU A 195 -3.02 -3.44 -0.11
N SER A 196 -1.86 -3.38 0.53
CA SER A 196 -1.15 -2.13 0.78
C SER A 196 -0.72 -1.45 -0.52
N ILE A 197 -0.25 -2.22 -1.50
CA ILE A 197 0.12 -1.69 -2.83
C ILE A 197 -1.12 -1.21 -3.58
N ARG A 198 -2.24 -1.95 -3.52
CA ARG A 198 -3.52 -1.55 -4.12
C ARG A 198 -4.03 -0.24 -3.53
N ARG A 199 -3.98 -0.08 -2.21
CA ARG A 199 -4.36 1.16 -1.52
C ARG A 199 -3.42 2.32 -1.86
N THR A 200 -2.12 2.08 -1.94
CA THR A 200 -1.16 3.09 -2.39
C THR A 200 -1.50 3.57 -3.80
N PHE A 201 -1.72 2.63 -4.73
CA PHE A 201 -2.11 2.95 -6.10
C PHE A 201 -3.42 3.76 -6.15
N PHE A 202 -4.41 3.37 -5.34
CA PHE A 202 -5.66 4.10 -5.19
C PHE A 202 -5.43 5.54 -4.72
N TYR A 203 -4.70 5.76 -3.63
CA TYR A 203 -4.41 7.11 -3.14
C TYR A 203 -3.70 7.96 -4.19
N LEU A 204 -2.68 7.41 -4.87
CA LEU A 204 -1.97 8.13 -5.92
C LEU A 204 -2.87 8.48 -7.11
N THR A 205 -3.86 7.66 -7.41
CA THR A 205 -4.81 7.85 -8.53
C THR A 205 -5.85 8.94 -8.22
N TYR A 206 -6.35 8.98 -6.99
CA TYR A 206 -7.46 9.85 -6.60
C TYR A 206 -7.04 11.07 -5.79
N THR A 207 -5.78 11.21 -5.44
CA THR A 207 -5.31 12.35 -4.64
C THR A 207 -5.39 13.67 -5.40
N HIS A 208 -5.84 14.72 -4.70
CA HIS A 208 -5.73 16.10 -5.17
C HIS A 208 -4.35 16.72 -4.87
N GLU A 209 -3.54 16.07 -4.00
CA GLU A 209 -2.20 16.53 -3.66
C GLU A 209 -1.15 15.97 -4.65
N PRO A 210 -0.59 16.79 -5.55
CA PRO A 210 0.33 16.30 -6.59
C PRO A 210 1.67 15.81 -6.06
N LYS A 211 2.04 16.18 -4.83
CA LYS A 211 3.30 15.79 -4.18
C LYS A 211 3.09 14.75 -3.09
N LEU A 212 1.92 14.11 -3.03
CA LEU A 212 1.66 13.10 -2.02
C LEU A 212 2.71 12.00 -2.07
N ALA A 213 3.37 11.77 -0.94
CA ALA A 213 4.19 10.60 -0.69
C ALA A 213 3.51 9.72 0.38
N ILE A 214 3.73 8.40 0.31
CA ILE A 214 3.09 7.44 1.20
C ILE A 214 4.16 6.55 1.81
N ALA A 215 4.31 6.61 3.14
CA ALA A 215 5.15 5.72 3.92
C ALA A 215 4.31 4.56 4.48
N GLY A 216 4.80 3.34 4.34
CA GLY A 216 4.15 2.16 4.92
C GLY A 216 4.59 1.94 6.36
N ALA A 217 3.65 1.53 7.21
CA ALA A 217 3.95 1.07 8.55
C ALA A 217 4.77 -0.22 8.51
N MET A 218 5.78 -0.35 9.36
CA MET A 218 6.54 -1.58 9.54
C MET A 218 5.93 -2.42 10.66
N LEU A 219 5.69 -3.70 10.37
CA LEU A 219 5.24 -4.70 11.33
C LEU A 219 6.38 -5.65 11.66
N ARG A 220 6.32 -6.28 12.83
CA ARG A 220 7.31 -7.26 13.23
C ARG A 220 7.04 -8.62 12.60
N ALA A 221 8.02 -9.24 11.95
CA ALA A 221 7.86 -10.54 11.30
C ALA A 221 7.44 -11.65 12.29
N VAL A 222 7.98 -11.64 13.51
CA VAL A 222 7.66 -12.63 14.55
C VAL A 222 6.33 -12.35 15.28
N GLN A 223 5.81 -11.15 15.18
CA GLN A 223 4.54 -10.71 15.76
C GLN A 223 3.83 -9.77 14.78
N PRO A 224 3.17 -10.28 13.74
CA PRO A 224 2.63 -9.46 12.64
C PRO A 224 1.56 -8.44 13.05
N ASN A 225 0.96 -8.62 14.22
CA ASN A 225 0.05 -7.66 14.82
C ASN A 225 0.73 -6.51 15.56
N MET A 226 2.06 -6.57 15.74
CA MET A 226 2.81 -5.50 16.42
C MET A 226 3.48 -4.58 15.42
N GLN A 227 3.04 -3.32 15.42
CA GLN A 227 3.66 -2.27 14.64
C GLN A 227 5.02 -1.90 15.24
N HIS A 228 6.06 -1.94 14.40
CA HIS A 228 7.40 -1.48 14.81
C HIS A 228 7.43 0.05 14.82
N GLU A 229 7.01 0.67 13.71
CA GLU A 229 6.87 2.11 13.57
C GLU A 229 5.94 2.47 12.39
N ASN A 230 5.48 3.72 12.34
CA ASN A 230 4.69 4.25 11.23
C ASN A 230 5.06 5.72 10.98
N GLY A 231 6.18 5.93 10.28
CA GLY A 231 6.79 7.23 10.01
C GLY A 231 7.79 7.65 11.07
N GLY A 232 8.46 8.77 10.85
CA GLY A 232 9.48 9.26 11.76
C GLY A 232 9.65 10.78 11.70
N ARG A 233 10.29 11.31 12.74
CA ARG A 233 10.72 12.71 12.85
C ARG A 233 12.22 12.81 12.85
N PHE A 234 12.72 13.95 12.42
CA PHE A 234 14.15 14.25 12.35
C PHE A 234 14.44 15.68 12.85
N ASP A 235 15.24 15.75 13.91
CA ASP A 235 15.76 17.01 14.46
C ASP A 235 17.27 16.93 14.72
N GLY A 236 17.99 16.26 13.82
CA GLY A 236 19.40 15.89 13.98
C GLY A 236 19.56 14.41 14.35
N LEU A 237 18.54 13.80 14.95
CA LEU A 237 18.40 12.37 15.18
C LEU A 237 17.06 11.87 14.58
N CYS A 238 17.02 10.58 14.23
CA CYS A 238 15.80 9.94 13.74
C CYS A 238 14.98 9.41 14.91
N TYR A 239 13.72 9.81 14.98
CA TYR A 239 12.77 9.37 15.99
C TYR A 239 11.60 8.65 15.32
N PRO A 240 11.50 7.32 15.43
CA PRO A 240 10.33 6.61 14.92
C PRO A 240 9.10 6.98 15.75
N ILE A 241 7.96 7.09 15.08
CA ILE A 241 6.68 7.39 15.74
C ILE A 241 5.71 6.23 15.65
N LYS A 242 4.66 6.26 16.49
CA LYS A 242 3.62 5.22 16.57
C LYS A 242 4.21 3.82 16.77
N CYS A 243 5.24 3.73 17.59
CA CYS A 243 5.92 2.49 17.90
C CYS A 243 5.09 1.59 18.81
N TYR A 244 5.23 0.28 18.60
CA TYR A 244 4.69 -0.77 19.48
C TYR A 244 3.16 -0.79 19.60
N TYR A 245 2.43 -0.25 18.63
CA TYR A 245 0.98 -0.40 18.59
C TYR A 245 0.62 -1.85 18.29
N ASN A 246 -0.31 -2.40 19.08
CA ASN A 246 -0.89 -3.71 18.85
C ASN A 246 -2.14 -3.57 18.00
N LEU A 247 -2.05 -3.95 16.71
CA LEU A 247 -3.14 -3.78 15.73
C LEU A 247 -4.35 -4.71 15.97
N LEU A 248 -4.28 -5.64 16.93
CA LEU A 248 -5.47 -6.36 17.44
C LEU A 248 -6.29 -5.52 18.42
N LEU A 249 -5.72 -4.45 18.94
CA LEU A 249 -6.44 -3.56 19.85
C LEU A 249 -7.05 -2.40 19.06
N THR A 250 -8.36 -2.30 19.12
CA THR A 250 -9.12 -1.23 18.46
C THR A 250 -8.61 0.17 18.81
N ARG A 251 -8.21 0.39 20.06
CA ARG A 251 -7.63 1.65 20.51
C ARG A 251 -6.38 2.02 19.70
N ASP A 252 -5.49 1.07 19.47
CA ASP A 252 -4.22 1.31 18.77
C ASP A 252 -4.45 1.47 17.26
N LEU A 253 -5.42 0.76 16.68
CA LEU A 253 -5.88 0.99 15.31
C LEU A 253 -6.40 2.42 15.13
N LEU A 254 -7.24 2.90 16.03
CA LEU A 254 -7.79 4.25 15.96
C LEU A 254 -6.74 5.34 16.22
N ARG A 255 -5.76 5.08 17.09
CA ARG A 255 -4.60 5.97 17.26
C ARG A 255 -3.76 6.03 15.98
N ASN A 256 -3.65 4.93 15.27
CA ASN A 256 -2.93 4.89 13.99
C ASN A 256 -3.62 5.70 12.89
N GLU A 257 -4.96 5.86 12.98
CA GLU A 257 -5.74 6.73 12.10
C GLU A 257 -5.45 8.22 12.31
N GLN A 258 -5.15 8.62 13.53
CA GLN A 258 -4.77 10.01 13.80
C GLN A 258 -3.47 10.34 13.10
N GLU A 259 -3.48 11.40 12.32
CA GLU A 259 -2.27 11.84 11.64
C GLU A 259 -1.36 12.63 12.57
N GLU A 260 -0.09 12.37 12.43
CA GLU A 260 1.00 13.13 13.02
C GLU A 260 1.93 13.59 11.90
N PRO A 261 2.53 14.80 12.00
CA PRO A 261 3.56 15.22 11.06
C PRO A 261 4.73 14.22 11.05
N ILE A 262 5.19 13.87 9.87
CA ILE A 262 6.39 13.05 9.67
C ILE A 262 7.38 13.82 8.79
N ASP A 263 8.67 13.67 9.06
CA ASP A 263 9.75 14.31 8.31
C ASP A 263 10.37 13.35 7.29
N TYR A 264 10.23 12.03 7.51
CA TYR A 264 10.70 11.00 6.58
C TYR A 264 9.83 9.75 6.60
N GLY A 265 9.89 9.01 5.49
CA GLY A 265 9.41 7.64 5.37
C GLY A 265 10.55 6.72 4.99
N ALA A 266 10.67 5.57 5.66
CA ALA A 266 11.74 4.63 5.39
C ALA A 266 11.50 3.84 4.10
N TRP A 267 12.59 3.44 3.43
CA TRP A 267 12.53 2.85 2.08
C TRP A 267 12.18 1.36 2.06
N TRP A 268 11.83 0.77 3.17
CA TRP A 268 11.19 -0.56 3.16
C TRP A 268 9.78 -0.53 2.55
N TYR A 269 9.11 0.65 2.55
CA TYR A 269 7.89 0.93 1.81
C TYR A 269 7.67 2.44 1.71
N PHE A 270 8.09 3.03 0.60
CA PHE A 270 7.95 4.47 0.40
C PHE A 270 7.59 4.78 -1.06
N ALA A 271 6.36 5.27 -1.27
CA ALA A 271 5.85 5.69 -2.58
C ALA A 271 5.91 7.21 -2.72
N PHE A 272 6.30 7.68 -3.90
CA PHE A 272 6.45 9.10 -4.19
C PHE A 272 6.29 9.40 -5.69
N PRO A 273 5.84 10.63 -6.06
CA PRO A 273 5.79 11.06 -7.45
C PRO A 273 7.21 11.37 -7.97
N LEU A 274 7.57 10.83 -9.13
CA LEU A 274 8.89 11.04 -9.74
C LEU A 274 9.17 12.53 -9.99
N GLN A 275 8.14 13.30 -10.34
CA GLN A 275 8.28 14.74 -10.55
C GLN A 275 8.76 15.49 -9.31
N ALA A 276 8.39 15.04 -8.11
CA ALA A 276 8.82 15.67 -6.86
C ALA A 276 10.32 15.50 -6.58
N VAL A 277 10.92 14.42 -7.10
CA VAL A 277 12.34 14.08 -6.87
C VAL A 277 13.24 14.36 -8.07
N LYS A 278 12.70 14.89 -9.17
CA LYS A 278 13.42 15.11 -10.43
C LYS A 278 14.68 15.96 -10.29
N HIS A 279 14.66 16.92 -9.37
CA HIS A 279 15.76 17.87 -9.16
C HIS A 279 16.57 17.58 -7.89
N LEU A 280 16.27 16.50 -7.19
CA LEU A 280 17.02 16.12 -6.01
C LEU A 280 18.31 15.41 -6.39
N ALA A 281 19.37 15.64 -5.63
CA ALA A 281 20.59 14.87 -5.75
C ALA A 281 20.33 13.41 -5.36
N PHE A 282 20.95 12.48 -6.10
CA PHE A 282 20.89 11.08 -5.72
C PHE A 282 21.58 10.86 -4.38
N PRO A 283 21.06 9.94 -3.55
CA PRO A 283 21.70 9.56 -2.30
C PRO A 283 23.14 9.14 -2.54
N TYR A 284 24.06 9.65 -1.72
CA TYR A 284 25.47 9.28 -1.82
C TYR A 284 25.63 7.80 -1.41
N PHE A 285 26.25 7.01 -2.26
CA PHE A 285 26.57 5.62 -2.00
C PHE A 285 27.99 5.52 -1.41
N CYS A 286 28.33 4.44 -0.75
CA CYS A 286 29.60 4.05 -0.19
C CYS A 286 29.85 4.23 1.31
N LEU A 287 29.15 5.05 2.01
CA LEU A 287 29.34 5.20 3.46
C LEU A 287 28.93 3.97 4.29
N LEU A 288 27.94 3.20 3.80
CA LEU A 288 27.44 2.02 4.51
C LEU A 288 28.34 0.77 4.38
N TYR A 289 29.27 0.76 3.42
CA TYR A 289 30.19 -0.38 3.29
C TYR A 289 31.35 -0.36 4.26
N THR A 290 31.67 0.78 4.81
CA THR A 290 32.76 0.95 5.76
C THR A 290 32.29 0.92 7.20
N SER A 291 30.98 0.94 7.42
CA SER A 291 30.38 0.79 8.75
C SER A 291 30.09 -0.70 8.99
N PRO A 292 30.63 -1.32 10.04
CA PRO A 292 30.20 -2.65 10.44
C PRO A 292 28.73 -2.55 10.86
N SER A 293 27.83 -3.06 9.99
CA SER A 293 26.43 -3.20 10.36
C SER A 293 26.36 -4.15 11.56
N PRO A 294 25.78 -3.75 12.69
CA PRO A 294 25.47 -4.70 13.75
C PRO A 294 24.47 -5.70 13.17
N ARG A 295 24.88 -6.96 13.14
CA ARG A 295 24.04 -8.11 12.75
C ARG A 295 23.06 -8.43 13.86
#